data_4c5e7eaca3558909e78f31537a24d94e
#
_entry.id   4c5e7eaca3558909e78f31537a24d94e
#
_cell.length_a   1.000
_cell.length_b   1.000
_cell.length_c   1.000
_cell.angle_alpha   90.00
_cell.angle_beta   90.00
_cell.angle_gamma   90.00
#
_symmetry.space_group_name_H-M   'P 1'
#
loop_
_entity.id
_entity.type
_entity.pdbx_description
1 polymer ?
#
loop_
_entity_poly.entity_id
_entity_poly.type
_entity_poly.pdbx_seq_one_letter_code
_entity_poly.pdbx_strand_id
1 'polypeptide(L)'
;MPTPQPHAADAESPFKGKTGLVRIWNAFRYSLAGLRAAYRHEDAFRQEVWLAVILLPAALLSPAGGLGKAIMIASVLLVIVVELFNSAIEAAIDRISLDQHRLSKRAKDIGSAAVLIALLNVATVWALVLSA
;
A
#
# COMPACT_ATOMS: atom_id res chain seq x y z
N MET A 1 -23.34 -8.79 44.65
CA MET A 1 -23.10 -7.81 43.56
C MET A 1 -22.63 -8.56 42.32
N PRO A 2 -23.30 -8.40 41.20
CA PRO A 2 -22.81 -8.97 39.98
C PRO A 2 -21.49 -8.27 39.60
N THR A 3 -20.46 -9.05 39.21
CA THR A 3 -19.24 -8.51 38.68
C THR A 3 -19.50 -7.73 37.39
N PRO A 4 -18.94 -6.52 37.23
CA PRO A 4 -19.14 -5.76 35.99
C PRO A 4 -18.68 -6.60 34.81
N GLN A 5 -19.56 -6.80 33.86
CA GLN A 5 -19.17 -7.38 32.57
C GLN A 5 -18.27 -6.37 31.86
N PRO A 6 -17.13 -6.80 31.31
CA PRO A 6 -16.29 -5.90 30.52
C PRO A 6 -17.10 -5.38 29.34
N HIS A 7 -17.13 -4.06 29.20
CA HIS A 7 -17.80 -3.40 28.07
C HIS A 7 -17.19 -3.90 26.75
N ALA A 8 -18.03 -4.04 25.73
CA ALA A 8 -17.58 -4.48 24.40
C ALA A 8 -16.47 -3.59 23.81
N ALA A 9 -16.35 -2.36 24.32
CA ALA A 9 -15.27 -1.43 23.96
C ALA A 9 -13.87 -1.84 24.46
N ASP A 10 -13.84 -2.70 25.49
CA ASP A 10 -12.59 -3.18 26.10
C ASP A 10 -12.12 -4.52 25.49
N ALA A 11 -12.88 -5.06 24.55
CA ALA A 11 -12.49 -6.31 23.88
C ALA A 11 -11.35 -6.06 22.89
N GLU A 12 -10.17 -6.53 23.21
CA GLU A 12 -9.06 -6.52 22.27
C GLU A 12 -9.38 -7.35 21.02
N SER A 13 -8.78 -6.94 19.90
CA SER A 13 -8.90 -7.69 18.65
C SER A 13 -8.54 -9.16 18.88
N PRO A 14 -9.35 -10.12 18.37
CA PRO A 14 -9.07 -11.54 18.48
C PRO A 14 -7.74 -11.96 17.83
N PHE A 15 -7.13 -11.05 17.06
CA PHE A 15 -5.84 -11.27 16.40
C PHE A 15 -4.65 -10.82 17.28
N LYS A 16 -4.89 -10.07 18.36
CA LYS A 16 -3.87 -9.75 19.35
C LYS A 16 -3.57 -10.96 20.23
N GLY A 17 -2.30 -11.15 20.55
CA GLY A 17 -1.85 -12.20 21.49
C GLY A 17 -1.40 -13.50 20.84
N LYS A 18 -1.57 -13.68 19.53
CA LYS A 18 -0.91 -14.79 18.83
C LYS A 18 0.55 -14.44 18.57
N THR A 19 1.48 -15.32 19.00
CA THR A 19 2.92 -15.11 18.92
C THR A 19 3.60 -16.13 18.02
N GLY A 20 4.84 -15.86 17.63
CA GLY A 20 5.71 -16.79 16.92
C GLY A 20 5.32 -17.01 15.46
N LEU A 21 5.57 -18.22 14.97
CA LEU A 21 5.39 -18.59 13.55
C LEU A 21 3.94 -18.51 13.10
N VAL A 22 2.97 -18.76 13.98
CA VAL A 22 1.54 -18.67 13.66
C VAL A 22 1.16 -17.24 13.32
N ARG A 23 1.67 -16.26 14.06
CA ARG A 23 1.46 -14.85 13.80
C ARG A 23 2.04 -14.43 12.45
N ILE A 24 3.24 -14.87 12.14
CA ILE A 24 3.91 -14.58 10.85
C ILE A 24 3.12 -15.19 9.70
N TRP A 25 2.69 -16.44 9.84
CA TRP A 25 1.88 -17.10 8.82
C TRP A 25 0.55 -16.40 8.56
N ASN A 26 -0.15 -16.01 9.63
CA ASN A 26 -1.41 -15.28 9.52
C ASN A 26 -1.19 -13.91 8.85
N ALA A 27 -0.14 -13.18 9.22
CA ALA A 27 0.21 -11.92 8.60
C ALA A 27 0.48 -12.08 7.09
N PHE A 28 1.18 -13.13 6.71
CA PHE A 28 1.43 -13.45 5.30
C PHE A 28 0.13 -13.74 4.54
N ARG A 29 -0.76 -14.54 5.11
CA ARG A 29 -2.07 -14.83 4.52
C ARG A 29 -2.91 -13.57 4.32
N TYR A 30 -2.95 -12.69 5.33
CA TYR A 30 -3.67 -11.41 5.23
C TYR A 30 -3.06 -10.49 4.19
N SER A 31 -1.73 -10.47 4.08
CA SER A 31 -1.04 -9.70 3.05
C SER A 31 -1.41 -10.17 1.64
N LEU A 32 -1.42 -11.48 1.40
CA LEU A 32 -1.86 -12.02 0.11
C LEU A 32 -3.32 -11.71 -0.19
N ALA A 33 -4.19 -11.78 0.82
CA ALA A 33 -5.60 -11.42 0.67
C ALA A 33 -5.76 -9.94 0.35
N GLY A 34 -4.97 -9.06 0.99
CA GLY A 34 -4.96 -7.63 0.71
C GLY A 34 -4.50 -7.30 -0.69
N LEU A 35 -3.42 -7.91 -1.16
CA LEU A 35 -2.92 -7.73 -2.52
C LEU A 35 -3.95 -8.20 -3.57
N ARG A 36 -4.59 -9.32 -3.30
CA ARG A 36 -5.65 -9.84 -4.19
C ARG A 36 -6.86 -8.91 -4.23
N ALA A 37 -7.28 -8.40 -3.08
CA ALA A 37 -8.40 -7.47 -2.98
C ALA A 37 -8.10 -6.16 -3.72
N ALA A 38 -6.92 -5.59 -3.55
CA ALA A 38 -6.49 -4.38 -4.26
C ALA A 38 -6.46 -4.62 -5.78
N TYR A 39 -5.88 -5.73 -6.22
CA TYR A 39 -5.83 -6.05 -7.64
C TYR A 39 -7.23 -6.24 -8.24
N ARG A 40 -8.15 -6.84 -7.49
CA ARG A 40 -9.52 -7.12 -7.97
C ARG A 40 -10.38 -5.85 -8.02
N HIS A 41 -10.24 -4.95 -7.05
CA HIS A 41 -11.17 -3.84 -6.86
C HIS A 41 -10.63 -2.47 -7.29
N GLU A 42 -9.32 -2.31 -7.46
CA GLU A 42 -8.68 -1.02 -7.70
C GLU A 42 -8.00 -0.99 -9.08
N ASP A 43 -8.56 -0.19 -9.99
CA ASP A 43 -8.02 -0.07 -11.36
C ASP A 43 -6.61 0.54 -11.36
N ALA A 44 -6.39 1.57 -10.55
CA ALA A 44 -5.09 2.22 -10.44
C ALA A 44 -4.02 1.23 -9.96
N PHE A 45 -4.34 0.42 -8.95
CA PHE A 45 -3.43 -0.60 -8.45
C PHE A 45 -3.05 -1.62 -9.54
N ARG A 46 -4.03 -2.08 -10.33
CA ARG A 46 -3.74 -2.98 -11.47
C ARG A 46 -2.78 -2.36 -12.47
N GLN A 47 -3.01 -1.11 -12.85
CA GLN A 47 -2.14 -0.38 -13.77
C GLN A 47 -0.72 -0.27 -13.23
N GLU A 48 -0.57 0.02 -11.96
CA GLU A 48 0.74 0.14 -11.31
C GLU A 48 1.45 -1.20 -11.15
N VAL A 49 0.72 -2.29 -10.90
CA VAL A 49 1.29 -3.64 -10.91
C VAL A 49 1.85 -3.99 -12.28
N TRP A 50 1.13 -3.70 -13.35
CA TRP A 50 1.63 -3.94 -14.72
C TRP A 50 2.83 -3.07 -15.05
N LEU A 51 2.82 -1.82 -14.61
CA LEU A 51 3.98 -0.94 -14.74
C LEU A 51 5.19 -1.52 -14.00
N ALA A 52 4.99 -2.04 -12.78
CA ALA A 52 6.05 -2.69 -12.02
C ALA A 52 6.57 -3.95 -12.70
N VAL A 53 5.70 -4.77 -13.30
CA VAL A 53 6.08 -5.97 -14.06
C VAL A 53 7.02 -5.62 -15.22
N ILE A 54 6.89 -4.44 -15.80
CA ILE A 54 7.75 -3.94 -16.86
C ILE A 54 9.02 -3.30 -16.28
N LEU A 55 8.88 -2.43 -15.28
CA LEU A 55 9.99 -1.63 -14.77
C LEU A 55 10.96 -2.42 -13.90
N LEU A 56 10.52 -3.41 -13.13
CA LEU A 56 11.42 -4.19 -12.28
C LEU A 56 12.45 -4.98 -13.10
N PRO A 57 12.07 -5.73 -14.15
CA PRO A 57 13.05 -6.33 -15.05
C PRO A 57 13.92 -5.29 -15.77
N ALA A 58 13.34 -4.17 -16.18
CA ALA A 58 14.09 -3.10 -16.84
C ALA A 58 15.19 -2.53 -15.94
N ALA A 59 14.92 -2.36 -14.66
CA ALA A 59 15.93 -1.92 -13.69
C ALA A 59 17.07 -2.93 -13.59
N LEU A 60 16.76 -4.22 -13.49
CA LEU A 60 17.76 -5.29 -13.38
C LEU A 60 18.63 -5.40 -14.65
N LEU A 61 18.04 -5.16 -15.81
CA LEU A 61 18.74 -5.24 -17.11
C LEU A 61 19.41 -3.91 -17.50
N SER A 62 19.20 -2.84 -16.73
CA SER A 62 19.79 -1.52 -17.02
C SER A 62 21.32 -1.54 -16.86
N PRO A 63 22.03 -0.56 -17.46
CA PRO A 63 23.49 -0.44 -17.27
C PRO A 63 23.88 0.13 -15.90
N ALA A 64 22.93 0.49 -15.05
CA ALA A 64 23.21 1.03 -13.73
C ALA A 64 23.95 0.03 -12.84
N GLY A 65 24.75 0.54 -11.90
CA GLY A 65 25.36 -0.29 -10.87
C GLY A 65 24.36 -0.82 -9.86
N GLY A 66 24.78 -1.70 -8.97
CA GLY A 66 23.91 -2.34 -7.99
C GLY A 66 23.12 -1.36 -7.14
N LEU A 67 23.75 -0.29 -6.67
CA LEU A 67 23.07 0.75 -5.88
C LEU A 67 22.01 1.47 -6.71
N GLY A 68 22.31 1.84 -7.95
CA GLY A 68 21.35 2.46 -8.86
C GLY A 68 20.16 1.56 -9.12
N LYS A 69 20.38 0.27 -9.41
CA LYS A 69 19.31 -0.70 -9.58
C LYS A 69 18.43 -0.83 -8.34
N ALA A 70 19.06 -0.89 -7.16
CA ALA A 70 18.33 -0.97 -5.89
C ALA A 70 17.42 0.25 -5.67
N ILE A 71 17.90 1.44 -5.93
CA ILE A 71 17.13 2.68 -5.81
C ILE A 71 16.00 2.71 -6.84
N MET A 72 16.25 2.30 -8.07
CA MET A 72 15.22 2.21 -9.12
C MET A 72 14.11 1.24 -8.72
N ILE A 73 14.46 0.06 -8.23
CA ILE A 73 13.50 -0.94 -7.74
C ILE A 73 12.72 -0.39 -6.54
N ALA A 74 13.41 0.21 -5.57
CA ALA A 74 12.78 0.79 -4.38
C ALA A 74 11.76 1.86 -4.75
N SER A 75 12.04 2.71 -5.76
CA SER A 75 11.11 3.73 -6.22
C SER A 75 9.81 3.14 -6.78
N VAL A 76 9.91 2.05 -7.54
CA VAL A 76 8.74 1.35 -8.10
C VAL A 76 7.92 0.68 -6.99
N LEU A 77 8.58 0.01 -6.06
CA LEU A 77 7.89 -0.63 -4.91
C LEU A 77 7.22 0.41 -4.01
N LEU A 78 7.80 1.60 -3.88
CA LEU A 78 7.18 2.69 -3.12
C LEU A 78 5.84 3.11 -3.71
N VAL A 79 5.71 3.18 -5.04
CA VAL A 79 4.43 3.46 -5.69
C VAL A 79 3.39 2.41 -5.29
N ILE A 80 3.75 1.14 -5.32
CA ILE A 80 2.85 0.04 -4.93
C ILE A 80 2.41 0.19 -3.47
N VAL A 81 3.35 0.47 -2.57
CA VAL A 81 3.05 0.65 -1.13
C VAL A 81 2.11 1.83 -0.91
N VAL A 82 2.39 2.97 -1.54
CA VAL A 82 1.57 4.18 -1.41
C VAL A 82 0.17 3.95 -1.96
N GLU A 83 0.04 3.26 -3.09
CA GLU A 83 -1.27 2.94 -3.66
C GLU A 83 -2.07 1.99 -2.76
N LEU A 84 -1.44 1.01 -2.15
CA LEU A 84 -2.11 0.13 -1.17
C LEU A 84 -2.66 0.93 0.01
N PHE A 85 -1.90 1.89 0.53
CA PHE A 85 -2.39 2.77 1.60
C PHE A 85 -3.52 3.68 1.12
N ASN A 86 -3.42 4.23 -0.07
CA ASN A 86 -4.49 5.04 -0.64
C ASN A 86 -5.78 4.24 -0.78
N SER A 87 -5.70 3.04 -1.32
CA SER A 87 -6.84 2.13 -1.47
C SER A 87 -7.46 1.76 -0.12
N ALA A 88 -6.63 1.51 0.90
CA ALA A 88 -7.10 1.23 2.25
C ALA A 88 -7.85 2.42 2.87
N ILE A 89 -7.35 3.64 2.66
CA ILE A 89 -8.01 4.87 3.12
C ILE A 89 -9.35 5.05 2.42
N GLU A 90 -9.41 4.86 1.11
CA GLU A 90 -10.66 4.96 0.36
C GLU A 90 -11.69 3.94 0.81
N ALA A 91 -11.28 2.69 1.02
CA ALA A 91 -12.15 1.64 1.53
C ALA A 91 -12.70 1.99 2.94
N ALA A 92 -11.87 2.54 3.82
CA ALA A 92 -12.28 2.97 5.15
C ALA A 92 -13.29 4.12 5.09
N ILE A 93 -13.06 5.10 4.24
CA ILE A 93 -13.97 6.24 4.05
C ILE A 93 -15.30 5.78 3.48
N ASP A 94 -15.29 4.94 2.46
CA ASP A 94 -16.52 4.42 1.83
C ASP A 94 -17.32 3.52 2.79
N ARG A 95 -16.65 2.85 3.73
CA ARG A 95 -17.33 2.09 4.79
C ARG A 95 -18.08 2.98 5.77
N ILE A 96 -17.57 4.19 6.04
CA ILE A 96 -18.24 5.15 6.94
C ILE A 96 -19.48 5.71 6.26
N SER A 97 -19.34 6.25 5.05
CA SER A 97 -20.44 6.77 4.24
C SER A 97 -20.02 6.96 2.80
N LEU A 98 -20.95 6.72 1.87
CA LEU A 98 -20.79 7.07 0.45
C LEU A 98 -21.18 8.52 0.17
N ASP A 99 -21.72 9.24 1.15
CA ASP A 99 -22.08 10.65 0.99
C ASP A 99 -20.84 11.51 0.81
N GLN A 100 -20.97 12.54 -0.03
CA GLN A 100 -19.91 13.50 -0.25
C GLN A 100 -19.75 14.42 0.95
N HIS A 101 -18.77 14.11 1.80
CA HIS A 101 -18.39 14.93 2.93
C HIS A 101 -17.05 15.63 2.64
N ARG A 102 -16.95 16.89 3.08
CA ARG A 102 -15.73 17.71 2.85
C ARG A 102 -14.45 17.05 3.35
N LEU A 103 -14.49 16.43 4.54
CA LEU A 103 -13.32 15.75 5.10
C LEU A 103 -13.00 14.44 4.38
N SER A 104 -14.03 13.71 3.93
CA SER A 104 -13.85 12.51 3.11
C SER A 104 -13.18 12.83 1.78
N LYS A 105 -13.63 13.89 1.11
CA LYS A 105 -13.01 14.39 -0.11
C LYS A 105 -11.56 14.81 0.12
N ARG A 106 -11.31 15.55 1.20
CA ARG A 106 -9.94 15.97 1.55
C ARG A 106 -9.01 14.79 1.76
N ALA A 107 -9.45 13.77 2.50
CA ALA A 107 -8.65 12.57 2.76
C ALA A 107 -8.32 11.82 1.45
N LYS A 108 -9.30 11.66 0.57
CA LYS A 108 -9.09 11.03 -0.75
C LYS A 108 -8.13 11.85 -1.62
N ASP A 109 -8.27 13.17 -1.64
CA ASP A 109 -7.39 14.06 -2.40
C ASP A 109 -5.94 14.01 -1.88
N ILE A 110 -5.75 13.93 -0.57
CA ILE A 110 -4.42 13.79 0.04
C ILE A 110 -3.80 12.44 -0.33
N GLY A 111 -4.58 11.36 -0.29
CA GLY A 111 -4.12 10.05 -0.73
C GLY A 111 -3.67 10.04 -2.19
N SER A 112 -4.45 10.66 -3.07
CA SER A 112 -4.09 10.83 -4.50
C SER A 112 -2.80 11.66 -4.66
N ALA A 113 -2.63 12.70 -3.86
CA ALA A 113 -1.40 13.51 -3.87
C ALA A 113 -0.17 12.68 -3.49
N ALA A 114 -0.29 11.78 -2.51
CA ALA A 114 0.78 10.88 -2.14
C ALA A 114 1.18 9.96 -3.31
N VAL A 115 0.20 9.41 -4.03
CA VAL A 115 0.44 8.60 -5.23
C VAL A 115 1.16 9.42 -6.30
N LEU A 116 0.70 10.64 -6.56
CA LEU A 116 1.34 11.54 -7.53
C LEU A 116 2.81 11.78 -7.18
N ILE A 117 3.12 12.07 -5.93
CA ILE A 117 4.50 12.28 -5.50
C ILE A 117 5.34 11.01 -5.67
N ALA A 118 4.79 9.85 -5.38
CA ALA A 118 5.49 8.58 -5.58
C ALA A 118 5.79 8.32 -7.07
N LEU A 119 4.87 8.66 -7.97
CA LEU A 119 5.08 8.55 -9.42
C LEU A 119 6.14 9.53 -9.92
N LEU A 120 6.11 10.77 -9.44
CA LEU A 120 7.17 11.76 -9.75
C LEU A 120 8.53 11.30 -9.23
N ASN A 121 8.56 10.63 -8.08
CA ASN A 121 9.78 10.05 -7.52
C ASN A 121 10.36 8.96 -8.45
N VAL A 122 9.54 8.07 -8.98
CA VAL A 122 10.00 7.09 -9.98
C VAL A 122 10.65 7.79 -11.16
N ALA A 123 9.98 8.75 -11.76
CA ALA A 123 10.50 9.49 -12.92
C ALA A 123 11.83 10.16 -12.60
N THR A 124 11.92 10.81 -11.44
CA THR A 124 13.14 11.50 -10.99
C THR A 124 14.29 10.53 -10.75
N VAL A 125 14.05 9.48 -9.99
CA VAL A 125 15.06 8.47 -9.66
C VAL A 125 15.62 7.82 -10.95
N TRP A 126 14.73 7.40 -11.83
CA TRP A 126 15.14 6.73 -13.06
C TRP A 126 15.89 7.67 -13.99
N ALA A 127 15.43 8.91 -14.14
CA ALA A 127 16.14 9.90 -14.94
C ALA A 127 17.56 10.16 -14.42
N LEU A 128 17.71 10.33 -13.11
CA LEU A 128 19.01 10.60 -12.50
C LEU A 128 19.95 9.39 -12.57
N VAL A 129 19.45 8.20 -12.28
CA VAL A 129 20.26 6.98 -12.31
C VAL A 129 20.71 6.64 -13.73
N LEU A 130 19.81 6.73 -14.70
CA LEU A 130 20.13 6.36 -16.08
C LEU A 130 20.96 7.43 -16.82
N SER A 131 20.96 8.67 -16.33
CA SER A 131 21.78 9.74 -16.90
C SER A 131 23.14 9.90 -16.23
N ALA A 132 23.41 9.15 -15.20
CA ALA A 132 24.68 9.19 -14.46
C ALA A 132 25.82 8.47 -15.21
#